data_faebe62e14730fe99f8ff4595d3f7fef
#
_entry.id   faebe62e14730fe99f8ff4595d3f7fef
#
_cell.length_a   1.000
_cell.length_b   1.000
_cell.length_c   1.000
_cell.angle_alpha   90.00
_cell.angle_beta   90.00
_cell.angle_gamma   90.00
#
_symmetry.space_group_name_H-M   'P 1'
#
loop_
_entity.id
_entity.type
_entity.pdbx_description
1 polymer ?
#
loop_
_entity_poly.entity_id
_entity_poly.type
_entity_poly.pdbx_seq_one_letter_code
_entity_poly.pdbx_strand_id
1 'polypeptide(L)'
;MRAKKYLWSILCVYFCYLTHGIQAIILSQNNVNFAKQWGFNMTDPQSAAYAAGLAAVSTAVAWTGFGKFVSVWIGGEISDHVGRKKLMIGGAALYILCFLGFLFTKSALVASVCGFVSGVATSGFWDASGYPAVQEAYPVAPGSALSGIKFFVSVSGMV
;
A
#
# COMPACT_ATOMS: atom_id res chain seq x y z
N MET A 1 -9.26 28.44 10.78
CA MET A 1 -7.93 28.62 11.39
C MET A 1 -7.19 27.33 11.78
N ARG A 2 -7.87 26.24 12.14
CA ARG A 2 -7.20 24.95 12.46
C ARG A 2 -6.42 24.34 11.29
N ALA A 3 -6.92 24.45 10.06
CA ALA A 3 -6.27 23.90 8.86
C ALA A 3 -4.83 24.40 8.65
N LYS A 4 -4.53 25.68 8.90
CA LYS A 4 -3.18 26.23 8.78
C LYS A 4 -2.19 25.61 9.77
N LYS A 5 -2.64 25.24 10.99
CA LYS A 5 -1.80 24.63 12.02
C LYS A 5 -1.35 23.22 11.65
N TYR A 6 -2.18 22.48 10.91
CA TYR A 6 -1.94 21.08 10.56
C TYR A 6 -1.52 20.88 9.08
N LEU A 7 -1.27 21.98 8.35
CA LEU A 7 -0.98 21.93 6.91
C LEU A 7 0.18 20.98 6.59
N TRP A 8 1.28 21.07 7.30
CA TRP A 8 2.44 20.20 7.07
C TRP A 8 2.16 18.73 7.35
N SER A 9 1.42 18.44 8.41
CA SER A 9 1.02 17.06 8.73
C SER A 9 0.12 16.48 7.63
N ILE A 10 -0.79 17.26 7.10
CA ILE A 10 -1.69 16.85 6.03
C ILE A 10 -0.93 16.64 4.72
N LEU A 11 0.00 17.52 4.37
CA LEU A 11 0.86 17.36 3.19
C LEU A 11 1.70 16.08 3.31
N CYS A 12 2.24 15.77 4.50
CA CYS A 12 2.93 14.50 4.73
C CYS A 12 2.00 13.30 4.52
N VAL A 13 0.76 13.35 5.01
CA VAL A 13 -0.22 12.28 4.78
C VAL A 13 -0.48 12.10 3.29
N TYR A 14 -0.76 13.18 2.55
CA TYR A 14 -0.99 13.11 1.10
C TYR A 14 0.22 12.55 0.35
N PHE A 15 1.43 12.91 0.77
CA PHE A 15 2.66 12.36 0.19
C PHE A 15 2.82 10.85 0.46
N CYS A 16 2.46 10.39 1.66
CA CYS A 16 2.40 8.97 1.96
C CYS A 16 1.41 8.23 1.05
N TYR A 17 0.23 8.82 0.79
CA TYR A 17 -0.74 8.20 -0.11
C TYR A 17 -0.35 8.25 -1.59
N LEU A 18 0.50 9.18 -1.99
CA LEU A 18 1.12 9.16 -3.31
C LEU A 18 2.05 7.93 -3.46
N THR A 19 2.88 7.62 -2.46
CA THR A 19 3.70 6.40 -2.48
C THR A 19 2.85 5.13 -2.39
N HIS A 20 1.71 5.18 -1.68
CA HIS A 20 0.76 4.07 -1.63
C HIS A 20 0.14 3.76 -3.00
N GLY A 21 -0.20 4.76 -3.80
CA GLY A 21 -0.74 4.52 -5.14
C GLY A 21 0.25 3.78 -6.05
N ILE A 22 1.54 4.13 -5.99
CA ILE A 22 2.59 3.38 -6.70
C ILE A 22 2.62 1.93 -6.23
N GLN A 23 2.62 1.69 -4.91
CA GLN A 23 2.65 0.35 -4.34
C GLN A 23 1.45 -0.50 -4.78
N ALA A 24 0.26 0.11 -4.87
CA ALA A 24 -0.96 -0.61 -5.18
C ALA A 24 -0.95 -1.26 -6.57
N ILE A 25 -0.22 -0.69 -7.52
CA ILE A 25 -0.23 -1.12 -8.92
C ILE A 25 1.10 -1.67 -9.43
N ILE A 26 2.22 -1.44 -8.73
CA ILE A 26 3.57 -1.77 -9.24
C ILE A 26 3.71 -3.24 -9.60
N LEU A 27 3.14 -4.16 -8.83
CA LEU A 27 3.18 -5.60 -9.09
C LEU A 27 2.38 -5.96 -10.36
N SER A 28 1.17 -5.43 -10.49
CA SER A 28 0.29 -5.73 -11.63
C SER A 28 0.78 -5.10 -12.92
N GLN A 29 1.34 -3.90 -12.88
CA GLN A 29 1.90 -3.25 -14.08
C GLN A 29 3.22 -3.89 -14.53
N ASN A 30 4.00 -4.42 -13.62
CA ASN A 30 5.29 -5.05 -13.91
C ASN A 30 5.25 -6.58 -13.77
N ASN A 31 4.09 -7.18 -13.99
CA ASN A 31 3.86 -8.60 -13.75
C ASN A 31 4.86 -9.52 -14.47
N VAL A 32 5.16 -9.25 -15.74
CA VAL A 32 6.14 -10.02 -16.54
C VAL A 32 7.54 -9.92 -15.96
N ASN A 33 7.94 -8.72 -15.51
CA ASN A 33 9.27 -8.49 -14.95
C ASN A 33 9.44 -9.19 -13.61
N PHE A 34 8.43 -9.12 -12.73
CA PHE A 34 8.44 -9.83 -11.45
C PHE A 34 8.40 -11.35 -11.65
N ALA A 35 7.59 -11.86 -12.58
CA ALA A 35 7.58 -13.28 -12.89
C ALA A 35 8.95 -13.77 -13.37
N LYS A 36 9.63 -13.02 -14.25
CA LYS A 36 11.01 -13.31 -14.65
C LYS A 36 11.99 -13.31 -13.48
N GLN A 37 11.88 -12.29 -12.60
CA GLN A 37 12.73 -12.18 -11.42
C GLN A 37 12.56 -13.38 -10.48
N TRP A 38 11.34 -13.95 -10.41
CA TRP A 38 11.04 -15.12 -9.59
C TRP A 38 11.33 -16.45 -10.29
N GLY A 39 11.97 -16.41 -11.47
CA GLY A 39 12.48 -17.59 -12.17
C GLY A 39 11.50 -18.25 -13.14
N PHE A 40 10.38 -17.62 -13.45
CA PHE A 40 9.45 -18.12 -14.47
C PHE A 40 9.95 -17.81 -15.88
N ASN A 41 9.78 -18.77 -16.80
CA ASN A 41 10.08 -18.52 -18.21
C ASN A 41 8.94 -17.73 -18.86
N MET A 42 9.24 -16.48 -19.23
CA MET A 42 8.29 -15.52 -19.79
C MET A 42 8.55 -15.22 -21.28
N THR A 43 9.15 -16.16 -22.02
CA THR A 43 9.51 -15.97 -23.44
C THR A 43 8.35 -16.22 -24.39
N ASP A 44 7.51 -17.23 -24.11
CA ASP A 44 6.38 -17.62 -24.94
C ASP A 44 5.05 -17.38 -24.21
N PRO A 45 4.23 -16.39 -24.65
CA PRO A 45 2.95 -16.08 -24.05
C PRO A 45 1.91 -17.22 -24.06
N GLN A 46 2.09 -18.22 -24.94
CA GLN A 46 1.21 -19.39 -25.05
C GLN A 46 1.64 -20.53 -24.11
N SER A 47 2.79 -20.42 -23.45
CA SER A 47 3.33 -21.49 -22.62
C SER A 47 2.63 -21.56 -21.24
N ALA A 48 2.52 -22.76 -20.69
CA ALA A 48 2.05 -22.98 -19.33
C ALA A 48 2.94 -22.27 -18.28
N ALA A 49 4.24 -22.13 -18.56
CA ALA A 49 5.17 -21.42 -17.69
C ALA A 49 4.87 -19.92 -17.61
N TYR A 50 4.48 -19.31 -18.72
CA TYR A 50 4.06 -17.91 -18.75
C TYR A 50 2.80 -17.70 -17.92
N ALA A 51 1.78 -18.55 -18.12
CA ALA A 51 0.55 -18.49 -17.35
C ALA A 51 0.80 -18.68 -15.83
N ALA A 52 1.66 -19.63 -15.47
CA ALA A 52 2.05 -19.85 -14.07
C ALA A 52 2.78 -18.64 -13.47
N GLY A 53 3.65 -17.95 -14.22
CA GLY A 53 4.32 -16.73 -13.80
C GLY A 53 3.34 -15.59 -13.49
N LEU A 54 2.39 -15.36 -14.39
CA LEU A 54 1.34 -14.35 -14.17
C LEU A 54 0.44 -14.71 -12.97
N ALA A 55 0.08 -15.98 -12.81
CA ALA A 55 -0.69 -16.45 -11.69
C ALA A 55 0.05 -16.24 -10.35
N ALA A 56 1.35 -16.46 -10.32
CA ALA A 56 2.17 -16.21 -9.13
C ALA A 56 2.17 -14.72 -8.73
N VAL A 57 2.30 -13.80 -9.68
CA VAL A 57 2.21 -12.36 -9.40
C VAL A 57 0.81 -11.98 -8.94
N SER A 58 -0.23 -12.48 -9.59
CA SER A 58 -1.62 -12.25 -9.19
C SER A 58 -1.89 -12.75 -7.77
N THR A 59 -1.29 -13.88 -7.39
CA THR A 59 -1.36 -14.41 -6.03
C THR A 59 -0.72 -13.44 -5.02
N ALA A 60 0.45 -12.89 -5.30
CA ALA A 60 1.08 -11.90 -4.42
C ALA A 60 0.23 -10.62 -4.28
N VAL A 61 -0.45 -10.18 -5.35
CA VAL A 61 -1.42 -9.07 -5.29
C VAL A 61 -2.63 -9.45 -4.44
N ALA A 62 -3.17 -10.67 -4.58
CA ALA A 62 -4.29 -11.15 -3.77
C ALA A 62 -3.95 -11.19 -2.27
N TRP A 63 -2.74 -11.59 -1.90
CA TRP A 63 -2.26 -11.54 -0.52
C TRP A 63 -2.22 -10.12 0.05
N THR A 64 -1.95 -9.10 -0.77
CA THR A 64 -2.07 -7.69 -0.35
C THR A 64 -3.52 -7.36 0.05
N GLY A 65 -4.50 -7.80 -0.76
CA GLY A 65 -5.92 -7.66 -0.44
C GLY A 65 -6.31 -8.36 0.87
N PHE A 66 -5.80 -9.58 1.07
CA PHE A 66 -6.05 -10.34 2.29
C PHE A 66 -5.43 -9.67 3.52
N GLY A 67 -4.23 -9.13 3.41
CA GLY A 67 -3.59 -8.33 4.47
C GLY A 67 -4.42 -7.11 4.86
N LYS A 68 -4.96 -6.38 3.88
CA LYS A 68 -5.89 -5.26 4.12
C LYS A 68 -7.14 -5.72 4.87
N PHE A 69 -7.75 -6.81 4.43
CA PHE A 69 -8.96 -7.35 5.02
C PHE A 69 -8.79 -7.70 6.50
N VAL A 70 -7.71 -8.42 6.83
CA VAL A 70 -7.43 -8.85 8.21
C VAL A 70 -7.12 -7.66 9.13
N SER A 71 -6.39 -6.66 8.62
CA SER A 71 -5.87 -5.56 9.43
C SER A 71 -6.85 -4.41 9.66
N VAL A 72 -7.87 -4.25 8.82
CA VAL A 72 -8.82 -3.13 8.90
C VAL A 72 -9.55 -3.07 10.25
N TRP A 73 -9.88 -4.22 10.81
CA TRP A 73 -10.59 -4.33 12.09
C TRP A 73 -9.74 -3.93 13.29
N ILE A 74 -8.48 -4.34 13.26
CA ILE A 74 -7.54 -4.17 14.38
C ILE A 74 -6.86 -2.79 14.30
N GLY A 75 -6.70 -2.26 13.10
CA GLY A 75 -5.98 -1.01 12.86
C GLY A 75 -6.59 0.21 13.55
N GLY A 76 -7.91 0.33 13.56
CA GLY A 76 -8.62 1.40 14.27
C GLY A 76 -8.32 1.39 15.76
N GLU A 77 -8.48 0.25 16.41
CA GLU A 77 -8.22 0.05 17.82
C GLU A 77 -6.77 0.39 18.20
N ILE A 78 -5.82 -0.12 17.41
CA ILE A 78 -4.38 0.18 17.62
C ILE A 78 -4.11 1.66 17.43
N SER A 79 -4.73 2.33 16.45
CA SER A 79 -4.57 3.75 16.19
C SER A 79 -4.96 4.63 17.37
N ASP A 80 -6.04 4.26 18.06
CA ASP A 80 -6.55 5.00 19.20
C ASP A 80 -5.66 4.84 20.45
N HIS A 81 -5.07 3.66 20.64
CA HIS A 81 -4.19 3.40 21.80
C HIS A 81 -2.74 3.85 21.58
N VAL A 82 -2.16 3.59 20.42
CA VAL A 82 -0.73 3.88 20.14
C VAL A 82 -0.52 5.33 19.70
N GLY A 83 -1.54 5.92 19.10
CA GLY A 83 -1.51 7.25 18.54
C GLY A 83 -1.13 7.27 17.06
N ARG A 84 -1.84 8.09 16.30
CA ARG A 84 -1.79 8.16 14.83
C ARG A 84 -0.41 8.40 14.24
N LYS A 85 0.38 9.31 14.85
CA LYS A 85 1.73 9.63 14.36
C LYS A 85 2.65 8.41 14.40
N LYS A 86 2.65 7.67 15.50
CA LYS A 86 3.50 6.48 15.65
C LYS A 86 3.09 5.39 14.66
N LEU A 87 1.78 5.24 14.47
CA LEU A 87 1.22 4.26 13.55
C LEU A 87 1.58 4.59 12.10
N MET A 88 1.47 5.86 11.67
CA MET A 88 1.93 6.30 10.34
C MET A 88 3.41 5.99 10.09
N ILE A 89 4.27 6.27 11.07
CA ILE A 89 5.71 6.00 10.97
C ILE A 89 5.95 4.49 10.88
N GLY A 90 5.29 3.70 11.71
CA GLY A 90 5.36 2.24 11.65
C GLY A 90 4.93 1.67 10.30
N GLY A 91 3.84 2.19 9.74
CA GLY A 91 3.38 1.85 8.39
C GLY A 91 4.43 2.18 7.32
N ALA A 92 5.05 3.36 7.39
CA ALA A 92 6.12 3.74 6.46
C ALA A 92 7.33 2.80 6.54
N ALA A 93 7.75 2.42 7.76
CA ALA A 93 8.83 1.45 7.95
C ALA A 93 8.49 0.08 7.35
N LEU A 94 7.26 -0.41 7.56
CA LEU A 94 6.79 -1.65 6.95
C LEU A 94 6.77 -1.56 5.42
N TYR A 95 6.36 -0.42 4.84
CA TYR A 95 6.41 -0.22 3.39
C TYR A 95 7.82 -0.32 2.84
N ILE A 96 8.81 0.33 3.51
CA ILE A 96 10.22 0.25 3.09
C ILE A 96 10.69 -1.20 3.09
N LEU A 97 10.39 -1.96 4.14
CA LEU A 97 10.75 -3.38 4.24
C LEU A 97 10.09 -4.21 3.13
N CYS A 98 8.82 -3.96 2.83
CA CYS A 98 8.11 -4.65 1.75
C CYS A 98 8.68 -4.32 0.37
N PHE A 99 9.00 -3.05 0.09
CA PHE A 99 9.62 -2.66 -1.17
C PHE A 99 10.99 -3.30 -1.35
N LEU A 100 11.82 -3.32 -0.31
CA LEU A 100 13.10 -4.04 -0.32
C LEU A 100 12.88 -5.54 -0.54
N GLY A 101 11.86 -6.12 0.11
CA GLY A 101 11.48 -7.51 -0.10
C GLY A 101 11.12 -7.80 -1.56
N PHE A 102 10.28 -7.00 -2.19
CA PHE A 102 9.93 -7.15 -3.61
C PHE A 102 11.14 -6.97 -4.53
N LEU A 103 12.01 -6.01 -4.23
CA LEU A 103 13.18 -5.71 -5.04
C LEU A 103 14.18 -6.87 -5.09
N PHE A 104 14.42 -7.50 -3.95
CA PHE A 104 15.49 -8.51 -3.82
C PHE A 104 15.01 -9.96 -3.87
N THR A 105 13.72 -10.23 -3.68
CA THR A 105 13.22 -11.61 -3.67
C THR A 105 13.29 -12.25 -5.05
N LYS A 106 13.69 -13.52 -5.06
CA LYS A 106 13.62 -14.42 -6.22
C LYS A 106 12.54 -15.50 -6.03
N SER A 107 11.68 -15.37 -5.04
CA SER A 107 10.66 -16.34 -4.69
C SER A 107 9.28 -15.72 -4.66
N ALA A 108 8.34 -16.30 -5.39
CA ALA A 108 6.93 -15.90 -5.40
C ALA A 108 6.28 -16.04 -4.01
N LEU A 109 6.72 -17.00 -3.19
CA LEU A 109 6.21 -17.18 -1.83
C LEU A 109 6.62 -16.02 -0.94
N VAL A 110 7.90 -15.62 -0.96
CA VAL A 110 8.38 -14.47 -0.19
C VAL A 110 7.69 -13.19 -0.66
N ALA A 111 7.50 -13.02 -1.96
CA ALA A 111 6.74 -11.89 -2.52
C ALA A 111 5.29 -11.86 -2.03
N SER A 112 4.63 -13.01 -1.90
CA SER A 112 3.28 -13.11 -1.34
C SER A 112 3.22 -12.71 0.14
N VAL A 113 4.21 -13.09 0.93
CA VAL A 113 4.36 -12.64 2.32
C VAL A 113 4.57 -11.12 2.39
N CYS A 114 5.46 -10.57 1.55
CA CYS A 114 5.63 -9.12 1.43
C CYS A 114 4.34 -8.41 1.01
N GLY A 115 3.57 -9.02 0.10
CA GLY A 115 2.24 -8.56 -0.29
C GLY A 115 1.30 -8.48 0.91
N PHE A 116 1.18 -9.55 1.68
CA PHE A 116 0.36 -9.56 2.89
C PHE A 116 0.77 -8.47 3.88
N VAL A 117 2.06 -8.36 4.19
CA VAL A 117 2.57 -7.35 5.14
C VAL A 117 2.32 -5.93 4.61
N SER A 118 2.47 -5.68 3.29
CA SER A 118 2.16 -4.39 2.70
C SER A 118 0.67 -4.05 2.79
N GLY A 119 -0.22 -5.05 2.68
CA GLY A 119 -1.65 -4.90 2.92
C GLY A 119 -1.97 -4.50 4.36
N VAL A 120 -1.31 -5.14 5.32
CA VAL A 120 -1.41 -4.79 6.75
C VAL A 120 -0.90 -3.36 6.98
N ALA A 121 0.23 -2.98 6.41
CA ALA A 121 0.77 -1.63 6.51
C ALA A 121 -0.19 -0.57 5.95
N THR A 122 -0.89 -0.89 4.86
CA THR A 122 -1.90 0.00 4.28
C THR A 122 -3.08 0.20 5.23
N SER A 123 -3.87 -0.83 5.46
CA SER A 123 -5.17 -0.68 6.14
C SER A 123 -5.03 -0.65 7.66
N GLY A 124 -4.11 -1.45 8.23
CA GLY A 124 -3.87 -1.49 9.67
C GLY A 124 -3.11 -0.29 10.21
N PHE A 125 -2.28 0.34 9.38
CA PHE A 125 -1.43 1.46 9.82
C PHE A 125 -1.84 2.78 9.17
N TRP A 126 -1.78 2.89 7.84
CA TRP A 126 -2.00 4.17 7.17
C TRP A 126 -3.46 4.58 7.10
N ASP A 127 -4.37 3.69 6.69
CA ASP A 127 -5.79 4.02 6.60
C ASP A 127 -6.38 4.27 7.99
N ALA A 128 -6.03 3.44 8.97
CA ALA A 128 -6.49 3.56 10.35
C ALA A 128 -6.03 4.86 11.04
N SER A 129 -4.90 5.45 10.61
CA SER A 129 -4.37 6.68 11.20
C SER A 129 -4.55 7.90 10.31
N GLY A 130 -4.39 7.77 9.00
CA GLY A 130 -4.39 8.87 8.04
C GLY A 130 -5.78 9.45 7.80
N TYR A 131 -6.80 8.60 7.57
CA TYR A 131 -8.17 9.08 7.36
C TYR A 131 -8.70 9.89 8.54
N PRO A 132 -8.66 9.39 9.79
CA PRO A 132 -9.10 10.18 10.93
C PRO A 132 -8.28 11.45 11.14
N ALA A 133 -6.96 11.40 10.93
CA ALA A 133 -6.10 12.58 11.07
C ALA A 133 -6.50 13.72 10.12
N VAL A 134 -6.81 13.38 8.86
CA VAL A 134 -7.24 14.36 7.86
C VAL A 134 -8.64 14.87 8.15
N GLN A 135 -9.58 14.03 8.59
CA GLN A 135 -10.94 14.44 8.97
C GLN A 135 -10.93 15.41 10.13
N GLU A 136 -10.14 15.17 11.18
CA GLU A 136 -10.03 16.06 12.33
C GLU A 136 -9.36 17.39 12.01
N ALA A 137 -8.45 17.40 11.03
CA ALA A 137 -7.81 18.63 10.57
C ALA A 137 -8.76 19.53 9.76
N TYR A 138 -9.75 18.92 9.06
CA TYR A 138 -10.76 19.61 8.25
C TYR A 138 -12.19 19.28 8.68
N PRO A 139 -12.62 19.66 9.88
CA PRO A 139 -13.94 19.29 10.40
C PRO A 139 -15.11 19.92 9.63
N VAL A 140 -14.87 21.03 8.90
CA VAL A 140 -15.92 21.73 8.12
C VAL A 140 -16.19 21.03 6.78
N ALA A 141 -15.17 20.39 6.19
CA ALA A 141 -15.30 19.72 4.91
C ALA A 141 -14.49 18.41 4.88
N PRO A 142 -14.84 17.44 5.75
CA PRO A 142 -14.07 16.20 5.85
C PRO A 142 -14.08 15.37 4.57
N GLY A 143 -15.19 15.39 3.81
CA GLY A 143 -15.33 14.67 2.55
C GLY A 143 -14.36 15.17 1.47
N SER A 144 -14.19 16.48 1.31
CA SER A 144 -13.24 17.02 0.32
C SER A 144 -11.79 16.73 0.70
N ALA A 145 -11.46 16.73 1.98
CA ALA A 145 -10.13 16.38 2.46
C ALA A 145 -9.81 14.89 2.21
N LEU A 146 -10.78 13.99 2.40
CA LEU A 146 -10.64 12.57 2.05
C LEU A 146 -10.54 12.35 0.54
N SER A 147 -11.28 13.13 -0.27
CA SER A 147 -11.15 13.08 -1.73
C SER A 147 -9.75 13.46 -2.18
N GLY A 148 -9.07 14.36 -1.47
CA GLY A 148 -7.67 14.68 -1.70
C GLY A 148 -6.75 13.45 -1.56
N ILE A 149 -6.96 12.61 -0.55
CA ILE A 149 -6.21 11.35 -0.40
C ILE A 149 -6.40 10.47 -1.65
N LYS A 150 -7.64 10.25 -2.07
CA LYS A 150 -7.96 9.43 -3.26
C LYS A 150 -7.38 10.02 -4.54
N PHE A 151 -7.37 11.33 -4.67
CA PHE A 151 -6.73 12.02 -5.80
C PHE A 151 -5.24 11.67 -5.89
N PHE A 152 -4.48 11.78 -4.79
CA PHE A 152 -3.05 11.46 -4.79
C PHE A 152 -2.77 9.98 -5.08
N VAL A 153 -3.59 9.06 -4.54
CA VAL A 153 -3.49 7.63 -4.86
C VAL A 153 -3.73 7.38 -6.35
N SER A 154 -4.75 8.03 -6.94
CA SER A 154 -5.09 7.84 -8.36
C SER A 154 -4.03 8.40 -9.28
N VAL A 155 -3.53 9.61 -9.00
CA VAL A 155 -2.48 10.25 -9.81
C VAL A 155 -1.20 9.41 -9.81
N SER A 156 -0.78 8.92 -8.65
CA SER A 156 0.42 8.08 -8.55
C SER A 156 0.24 6.70 -9.18
N GLY A 157 -1.00 6.23 -9.29
CA GLY A 157 -1.33 5.00 -10.01
C GLY A 157 -1.31 5.13 -11.53
N MET A 158 -1.19 6.34 -12.08
CA MET A 158 -1.10 6.58 -13.53
C MET A 158 0.35 6.55 -14.07
N VAL A 159 1.34 6.55 -13.19
CA VAL A 159 2.77 6.52 -13.51
C VAL A 159 3.27 5.09 -13.57
#